data_29cb8c5194535075336d9a08023f7fe9
#
_entry.id   29cb8c5194535075336d9a08023f7fe9
#
_cell.length_a   1.000
_cell.length_b   1.000
_cell.length_c   1.000
_cell.angle_alpha   90.00
_cell.angle_beta   90.00
_cell.angle_gamma   90.00
#
_symmetry.space_group_name_H-M   'P 1'
#
loop_
_entity.id
_entity.type
_entity.pdbx_description
1 polymer ?
#
loop_
_entity_poly.entity_id
_entity_poly.type
_entity_poly.pdbx_seq_one_letter_code
_entity_poly.pdbx_strand_id
1 'polypeptide(L)'
;VTAANPAADGGAPVAQKGPVAGHPEINWTMLLLGFAGMVVGQFMAILDIQIVAASLPQIQAGVGASADEISWIQTAYLIPEVVMIPLSGFLSRLWGTQRLFMVSCAGFVLMSIATGLSSSIDMMILFRAIQGFVGGAMIPTVFAVAFTAFPPDKRVTASVVMGLIVTLAPTVGPTLGGHLTEWLSWRWLFFINVGPGLLVLFLVGRYGNFDKGDPSLAKGFDWWGLGLMAAFLMSMQFVLEEGAKNDWFDDTHILLLTVVAAVAGPIFIWRSLTYRQPIVELRAFGNRNFMVGFIMTFIVGFALFGGTFLLPLFLGRVLGYSSSEVGTTMVVSGLAMFATGPFAGRLVRKLDARVLMFGGFMLCAWGMWEARVVTDDWGFWNFASVQAFRGVGVMLAMIASQQVTMATLPPHMVKNASGLVNLSRNVGGAFGLAILNTSLTSNTALHMSELTSAIGQGDQAMRNMMAGMAHRFASSIDPAASAMKAIYGMLQKQATTMAFGDAFALLAILCAGAAFVTLAAQPVKAQAGAPPSDVH
;
A
#
# COMPACT_ATOMS: atom_id res chain seq x y z
N VAL A 1 80.15 24.15 35.03
CA VAL A 1 80.83 22.92 34.62
C VAL A 1 79.82 22.05 33.94
N THR A 2 79.75 22.14 32.63
CA THR A 2 80.00 21.12 31.60
C THR A 2 79.17 19.84 31.75
N ALA A 3 78.51 19.24 30.77
CA ALA A 3 78.67 19.22 29.31
C ALA A 3 77.43 18.59 28.73
N ALA A 4 77.00 19.10 27.65
CA ALA A 4 76.79 18.56 26.32
C ALA A 4 76.18 17.16 26.17
N ASN A 5 75.03 17.21 25.52
CA ASN A 5 74.37 16.27 24.65
C ASN A 5 75.25 15.86 23.42
N PRO A 6 74.97 14.77 22.69
CA PRO A 6 73.96 14.90 21.64
C PRO A 6 73.07 13.65 21.35
N ALA A 7 71.94 14.02 20.78
CA ALA A 7 70.91 13.23 20.19
C ALA A 7 71.39 12.13 19.18
N ALA A 8 70.66 11.04 19.14
CA ALA A 8 70.56 10.14 17.99
C ALA A 8 69.12 10.09 17.55
N ASP A 9 68.93 10.66 16.40
CA ASP A 9 67.74 10.61 15.57
C ASP A 9 67.50 9.16 15.08
N GLY A 10 66.46 8.52 15.57
CA GLY A 10 66.03 7.22 15.12
C GLY A 10 64.61 7.35 14.50
N GLY A 11 64.55 7.92 13.31
CA GLY A 11 63.35 7.98 12.53
C GLY A 11 62.83 6.55 12.23
N ALA A 12 61.77 6.17 12.94
CA ALA A 12 60.99 5.00 12.57
C ALA A 12 60.40 5.18 11.15
N PRO A 13 60.47 4.16 10.27
CA PRO A 13 59.90 4.26 8.92
C PRO A 13 58.37 4.43 9.05
N VAL A 14 57.85 5.52 8.49
CA VAL A 14 56.44 5.74 8.29
C VAL A 14 55.91 4.56 7.46
N ALA A 15 55.12 3.69 8.07
CA ALA A 15 54.45 2.62 7.38
C ALA A 15 53.62 3.23 6.23
N GLN A 16 54.05 3.00 5.00
CA GLN A 16 53.27 3.25 3.81
C GLN A 16 51.92 2.55 3.99
N LYS A 17 50.85 3.32 4.14
CA LYS A 17 49.49 2.79 3.97
C LYS A 17 49.45 2.16 2.60
N GLY A 18 49.37 0.84 2.55
CA GLY A 18 49.09 0.09 1.34
C GLY A 18 47.82 0.63 0.67
N PRO A 19 47.65 0.40 -0.63
CA PRO A 19 46.54 0.92 -1.39
C PRO A 19 45.23 0.51 -0.69
N VAL A 20 44.41 1.53 -0.35
CA VAL A 20 43.06 1.33 0.14
C VAL A 20 42.37 0.42 -0.87
N ALA A 21 41.99 -0.78 -0.43
CA ALA A 21 41.31 -1.75 -1.27
C ALA A 21 40.15 -1.02 -2.00
N GLY A 22 40.29 -0.89 -3.32
CA GLY A 22 39.34 -0.18 -4.16
C GLY A 22 37.95 -0.76 -3.89
N HIS A 23 36.98 0.10 -3.66
CA HIS A 23 35.57 -0.31 -3.66
C HIS A 23 35.34 -1.09 -4.96
N PRO A 24 34.78 -2.32 -4.90
CA PRO A 24 34.52 -3.08 -6.12
C PRO A 24 33.71 -2.20 -7.06
N GLU A 25 34.19 -2.00 -8.28
CA GLU A 25 33.52 -1.19 -9.27
C GLU A 25 32.07 -1.72 -9.44
N ILE A 26 31.09 -0.89 -9.18
CA ILE A 26 29.67 -1.25 -9.32
C ILE A 26 29.44 -1.52 -10.81
N ASN A 27 29.15 -2.76 -11.15
CA ASN A 27 28.70 -3.06 -12.51
C ASN A 27 27.27 -2.53 -12.69
N TRP A 28 27.20 -1.28 -13.17
CA TRP A 28 25.93 -0.56 -13.34
C TRP A 28 24.93 -1.31 -14.20
N THR A 29 25.39 -1.97 -15.25
CA THR A 29 24.49 -2.74 -16.13
C THR A 29 23.83 -3.89 -15.37
N MET A 30 24.61 -4.65 -14.59
CA MET A 30 24.06 -5.73 -13.78
C MET A 30 23.09 -5.21 -12.70
N LEU A 31 23.48 -4.14 -11.98
CA LEU A 31 22.63 -3.57 -10.94
C LEU A 31 21.31 -3.05 -11.52
N LEU A 32 21.34 -2.32 -12.63
CA LEU A 32 20.15 -1.75 -13.25
C LEU A 32 19.23 -2.82 -13.84
N LEU A 33 19.77 -3.84 -14.54
CA LEU A 33 18.96 -4.93 -15.11
C LEU A 33 18.36 -5.81 -14.02
N GLY A 34 19.12 -6.16 -12.99
CA GLY A 34 18.62 -6.91 -11.84
C GLY A 34 17.53 -6.13 -11.08
N PHE A 35 17.75 -4.84 -10.84
CA PHE A 35 16.77 -3.97 -10.18
C PHE A 35 15.52 -3.76 -11.04
N ALA A 36 15.66 -3.57 -12.36
CA ALA A 36 14.53 -3.48 -13.28
C ALA A 36 13.66 -4.75 -13.25
N GLY A 37 14.31 -5.94 -13.23
CA GLY A 37 13.58 -7.20 -13.02
C GLY A 37 12.80 -7.23 -11.71
N MET A 38 13.42 -6.77 -10.60
CA MET A 38 12.73 -6.69 -9.32
C MET A 38 11.55 -5.70 -9.34
N VAL A 39 11.69 -4.56 -10.01
CA VAL A 39 10.63 -3.55 -10.17
C VAL A 39 9.46 -4.10 -10.99
N VAL A 40 9.72 -4.87 -12.04
CA VAL A 40 8.67 -5.58 -12.80
C VAL A 40 7.94 -6.59 -11.90
N GLY A 41 8.67 -7.34 -11.07
CA GLY A 41 8.06 -8.25 -10.10
C GLY A 41 7.20 -7.52 -9.05
N GLN A 42 7.65 -6.37 -8.58
CA GLN A 42 6.85 -5.51 -7.69
C GLN A 42 5.55 -5.05 -8.37
N PHE A 43 5.64 -4.60 -9.63
CA PHE A 43 4.46 -4.23 -10.41
C PHE A 43 3.47 -5.39 -10.53
N MET A 44 3.97 -6.57 -10.87
CA MET A 44 3.17 -7.79 -11.02
C MET A 44 2.43 -8.16 -9.73
N ALA A 45 3.11 -8.11 -8.57
CA ALA A 45 2.51 -8.44 -7.28
C ALA A 45 1.39 -7.45 -6.89
N ILE A 46 1.60 -6.14 -7.12
CA ILE A 46 0.58 -5.13 -6.82
C ILE A 46 -0.58 -5.20 -7.82
N LEU A 47 -0.26 -5.40 -9.11
CA LEU A 47 -1.25 -5.50 -10.17
C LEU A 47 -2.21 -6.69 -9.96
N ASP A 48 -1.70 -7.85 -9.52
CA ASP A 48 -2.48 -9.06 -9.27
C ASP A 48 -3.60 -8.81 -8.24
N ILE A 49 -3.33 -8.07 -7.17
CA ILE A 49 -4.34 -7.69 -6.17
C ILE A 49 -5.44 -6.83 -6.81
N GLN A 50 -5.05 -5.84 -7.61
CA GLN A 50 -5.97 -4.86 -8.17
C GLN A 50 -6.84 -5.42 -9.31
N ILE A 51 -6.25 -6.25 -10.15
CA ILE A 51 -6.96 -6.93 -11.26
C ILE A 51 -8.06 -7.85 -10.70
N VAL A 52 -7.73 -8.64 -9.67
CA VAL A 52 -8.67 -9.58 -9.05
C VAL A 52 -9.80 -8.82 -8.36
N ALA A 53 -9.48 -7.79 -7.57
CA ALA A 53 -10.48 -6.97 -6.88
C ALA A 53 -11.53 -6.37 -7.84
N ALA A 54 -11.10 -5.93 -9.02
CA ALA A 54 -11.98 -5.32 -10.02
C ALA A 54 -12.84 -6.36 -10.78
N SER A 55 -12.49 -7.65 -10.73
CA SER A 55 -13.09 -8.71 -11.54
C SER A 55 -13.79 -9.78 -10.68
N LEU A 56 -14.03 -9.52 -9.40
CA LEU A 56 -14.69 -10.47 -8.49
C LEU A 56 -16.03 -11.01 -9.01
N PRO A 57 -16.95 -10.19 -9.62
CA PRO A 57 -18.22 -10.72 -10.13
C PRO A 57 -18.05 -11.75 -11.25
N GLN A 58 -17.07 -11.56 -12.14
CA GLN A 58 -16.78 -12.50 -13.24
C GLN A 58 -16.17 -13.80 -12.72
N ILE A 59 -15.31 -13.70 -11.70
CA ILE A 59 -14.75 -14.88 -11.03
C ILE A 59 -15.85 -15.64 -10.29
N GLN A 60 -16.74 -14.93 -9.59
CA GLN A 60 -17.89 -15.49 -8.87
C GLN A 60 -18.76 -16.36 -9.80
N ALA A 61 -19.13 -15.81 -10.94
CA ALA A 61 -19.88 -16.55 -11.95
C ALA A 61 -19.11 -17.76 -12.50
N GLY A 62 -17.77 -17.62 -12.63
CA GLY A 62 -16.91 -18.65 -13.21
C GLY A 62 -16.63 -19.86 -12.32
N VAL A 63 -16.64 -19.68 -10.98
CA VAL A 63 -16.41 -20.76 -10.00
C VAL A 63 -17.68 -21.17 -9.25
N GLY A 64 -18.82 -20.49 -9.51
CA GLY A 64 -20.11 -20.78 -8.87
C GLY A 64 -20.12 -20.44 -7.37
N ALA A 65 -19.35 -19.41 -6.96
CA ALA A 65 -19.27 -18.99 -5.56
C ALA A 65 -20.49 -18.17 -5.12
N SER A 66 -20.83 -18.23 -3.83
CA SER A 66 -21.82 -17.34 -3.23
C SER A 66 -21.30 -15.88 -3.11
N ALA A 67 -22.19 -14.93 -2.82
CA ALA A 67 -21.83 -13.54 -2.61
C ALA A 67 -20.92 -13.34 -1.37
N ASP A 68 -21.07 -14.20 -0.38
CA ASP A 68 -20.29 -14.13 0.86
C ASP A 68 -18.90 -14.77 0.69
N GLU A 69 -18.79 -15.81 -0.13
CA GLU A 69 -17.54 -16.53 -0.37
C GLU A 69 -16.58 -15.77 -1.29
N ILE A 70 -17.10 -14.98 -2.25
CA ILE A 70 -16.26 -14.36 -3.28
C ILE A 70 -15.21 -13.40 -2.71
N SER A 71 -15.51 -12.70 -1.62
CA SER A 71 -14.57 -11.80 -0.96
C SER A 71 -13.33 -12.51 -0.42
N TRP A 72 -13.47 -13.80 -0.06
CA TRP A 72 -12.38 -14.63 0.45
C TRP A 72 -11.22 -14.79 -0.53
N ILE A 73 -11.45 -14.65 -1.83
CA ILE A 73 -10.38 -14.70 -2.84
C ILE A 73 -9.35 -13.59 -2.58
N GLN A 74 -9.79 -12.42 -2.16
CA GLN A 74 -8.91 -11.30 -1.85
C GLN A 74 -8.39 -11.38 -0.41
N THR A 75 -9.27 -11.62 0.54
CA THR A 75 -8.95 -11.75 1.97
C THR A 75 -7.92 -12.85 2.22
N ALA A 76 -8.07 -14.02 1.59
CA ALA A 76 -7.13 -15.14 1.70
C ALA A 76 -5.72 -14.82 1.17
N TYR A 77 -5.58 -13.90 0.23
CA TYR A 77 -4.29 -13.41 -0.23
C TYR A 77 -3.66 -12.43 0.78
N LEU A 78 -4.43 -11.45 1.24
CA LEU A 78 -3.94 -10.35 2.07
C LEU A 78 -3.53 -10.79 3.49
N ILE A 79 -4.25 -11.75 4.08
CA ILE A 79 -3.98 -12.23 5.44
C ILE A 79 -2.58 -12.87 5.58
N PRO A 80 -2.16 -13.84 4.76
CA PRO A 80 -0.81 -14.39 4.88
C PRO A 80 0.27 -13.44 4.35
N GLU A 81 -0.05 -12.57 3.38
CA GLU A 81 0.87 -11.56 2.86
C GLU A 81 1.42 -10.67 3.97
N VAL A 82 0.54 -10.21 4.88
CA VAL A 82 0.93 -9.28 5.96
C VAL A 82 1.97 -9.89 6.91
N VAL A 83 2.04 -11.21 7.04
CA VAL A 83 3.06 -11.93 7.82
C VAL A 83 4.38 -12.00 7.08
N MET A 84 4.34 -12.27 5.77
CA MET A 84 5.55 -12.41 4.96
C MET A 84 6.28 -11.06 4.78
N ILE A 85 5.56 -9.95 4.76
CA ILE A 85 6.15 -8.62 4.62
C ILE A 85 7.26 -8.37 5.66
N PRO A 86 7.03 -8.39 6.99
CA PRO A 86 8.08 -8.20 7.97
C PRO A 86 9.07 -9.37 8.05
N LEU A 87 8.63 -10.60 7.81
CA LEU A 87 9.47 -11.79 7.77
C LEU A 87 10.52 -11.71 6.65
N SER A 88 10.19 -11.07 5.52
CA SER A 88 11.09 -10.89 4.37
C SER A 88 12.40 -10.19 4.74
N GLY A 89 12.36 -9.27 5.70
CA GLY A 89 13.54 -8.59 6.21
C GLY A 89 14.54 -9.55 6.88
N PHE A 90 14.07 -10.53 7.63
CA PHE A 90 14.89 -11.58 8.21
C PHE A 90 15.36 -12.57 7.14
N LEU A 91 14.45 -13.06 6.30
CA LEU A 91 14.78 -14.04 5.25
C LEU A 91 15.77 -13.49 4.22
N SER A 92 15.70 -12.19 3.90
CA SER A 92 16.67 -11.57 3.00
C SER A 92 18.09 -11.47 3.59
N ARG A 93 18.22 -11.41 4.91
CA ARG A 93 19.52 -11.51 5.60
C ARG A 93 20.00 -12.97 5.63
N LEU A 94 19.10 -13.92 5.84
CA LEU A 94 19.42 -15.34 5.94
C LEU A 94 19.83 -15.94 4.60
N TRP A 95 19.03 -15.73 3.54
CA TRP A 95 19.23 -16.36 2.23
C TRP A 95 19.92 -15.47 1.20
N GLY A 96 19.99 -14.17 1.45
CA GLY A 96 20.33 -13.15 0.48
C GLY A 96 19.09 -12.68 -0.30
N THR A 97 19.11 -11.43 -0.69
CA THR A 97 17.94 -10.76 -1.30
C THR A 97 17.56 -11.36 -2.65
N GLN A 98 18.56 -11.69 -3.49
CA GLN A 98 18.33 -12.32 -4.80
C GLN A 98 17.59 -13.65 -4.68
N ARG A 99 18.06 -14.55 -3.80
CA ARG A 99 17.47 -15.89 -3.65
C ARG A 99 16.05 -15.81 -3.10
N LEU A 100 15.83 -14.98 -2.08
CA LEU A 100 14.50 -14.76 -1.52
C LEU A 100 13.53 -14.27 -2.60
N PHE A 101 13.93 -13.24 -3.36
CA PHE A 101 13.10 -12.68 -4.41
C PHE A 101 12.76 -13.69 -5.51
N MET A 102 13.75 -14.50 -5.94
CA MET A 102 13.52 -15.54 -6.95
C MET A 102 12.57 -16.63 -6.47
N VAL A 103 12.73 -17.11 -5.22
CA VAL A 103 11.82 -18.12 -4.63
C VAL A 103 10.42 -17.56 -4.52
N SER A 104 10.28 -16.30 -4.05
CA SER A 104 8.99 -15.62 -3.96
C SER A 104 8.35 -15.43 -5.34
N CYS A 105 9.09 -14.97 -6.34
CA CYS A 105 8.56 -14.79 -7.69
C CYS A 105 8.16 -16.12 -8.33
N ALA A 106 9.00 -17.16 -8.22
CA ALA A 106 8.69 -18.49 -8.75
C ALA A 106 7.44 -19.08 -8.08
N GLY A 107 7.35 -19.04 -6.75
CA GLY A 107 6.19 -19.48 -6.00
C GLY A 107 4.93 -18.69 -6.35
N PHE A 108 5.05 -17.37 -6.48
CA PHE A 108 3.95 -16.50 -6.90
C PHE A 108 3.41 -16.88 -8.28
N VAL A 109 4.28 -17.10 -9.28
CA VAL A 109 3.88 -17.50 -10.64
C VAL A 109 3.24 -18.88 -10.62
N LEU A 110 3.82 -19.85 -9.91
CA LEU A 110 3.26 -21.20 -9.79
C LEU A 110 1.86 -21.19 -9.17
N MET A 111 1.67 -20.44 -8.08
CA MET A 111 0.37 -20.31 -7.44
C MET A 111 -0.61 -19.52 -8.29
N SER A 112 -0.15 -18.54 -9.06
CA SER A 112 -0.97 -17.82 -10.03
C SER A 112 -1.52 -18.77 -11.10
N ILE A 113 -0.68 -19.64 -11.66
CA ILE A 113 -1.11 -20.69 -12.60
C ILE A 113 -2.14 -21.62 -11.93
N ALA A 114 -1.86 -22.09 -10.72
CA ALA A 114 -2.74 -22.97 -9.96
C ALA A 114 -4.12 -22.32 -9.71
N THR A 115 -4.13 -21.03 -9.34
CA THR A 115 -5.36 -20.24 -9.15
C THR A 115 -6.15 -20.12 -10.45
N GLY A 116 -5.48 -19.84 -11.58
CA GLY A 116 -6.12 -19.78 -12.89
C GLY A 116 -6.70 -21.12 -13.36
N LEU A 117 -6.17 -22.24 -12.87
CA LEU A 117 -6.65 -23.60 -13.16
C LEU A 117 -7.68 -24.11 -12.15
N SER A 118 -7.98 -23.37 -11.09
CA SER A 118 -8.94 -23.79 -10.06
C SER A 118 -10.33 -24.02 -10.63
N SER A 119 -11.01 -25.04 -10.12
CA SER A 119 -12.38 -25.42 -10.49
C SER A 119 -13.40 -25.19 -9.37
N SER A 120 -12.94 -24.86 -8.16
CA SER A 120 -13.79 -24.54 -7.01
C SER A 120 -13.25 -23.34 -6.24
N ILE A 121 -14.13 -22.72 -5.46
CA ILE A 121 -13.77 -21.58 -4.60
C ILE A 121 -12.73 -21.98 -3.54
N ASP A 122 -12.85 -23.16 -2.93
CA ASP A 122 -11.91 -23.63 -1.89
C ASP A 122 -10.48 -23.79 -2.43
N MET A 123 -10.35 -24.37 -3.65
CA MET A 123 -9.04 -24.47 -4.31
C MET A 123 -8.46 -23.08 -4.57
N MET A 124 -9.28 -22.14 -5.01
CA MET A 124 -8.86 -20.77 -5.30
C MET A 124 -8.41 -20.08 -4.01
N ILE A 125 -9.17 -20.17 -2.93
CA ILE A 125 -8.82 -19.63 -1.61
C ILE A 125 -7.46 -20.17 -1.13
N LEU A 126 -7.27 -21.49 -1.22
CA LEU A 126 -6.02 -22.14 -0.82
C LEU A 126 -4.82 -21.62 -1.64
N PHE A 127 -4.95 -21.58 -2.96
CA PHE A 127 -3.86 -21.14 -3.82
C PHE A 127 -3.58 -19.64 -3.66
N ARG A 128 -4.62 -18.84 -3.44
CA ARG A 128 -4.48 -17.40 -3.13
C ARG A 128 -3.77 -17.18 -1.80
N ALA A 129 -4.06 -17.97 -0.78
CA ALA A 129 -3.37 -17.87 0.51
C ALA A 129 -1.87 -18.17 0.38
N ILE A 130 -1.51 -19.22 -0.35
CA ILE A 130 -0.11 -19.55 -0.60
C ILE A 130 0.54 -18.47 -1.50
N GLN A 131 -0.15 -17.98 -2.53
CA GLN A 131 0.32 -16.92 -3.42
C GLN A 131 0.63 -15.63 -2.65
N GLY A 132 -0.29 -15.20 -1.78
CA GLY A 132 -0.11 -14.02 -0.93
C GLY A 132 1.09 -14.18 0.02
N PHE A 133 1.21 -15.34 0.68
CA PHE A 133 2.36 -15.61 1.55
C PHE A 133 3.69 -15.52 0.79
N VAL A 134 3.84 -16.25 -0.31
CA VAL A 134 5.12 -16.25 -1.04
C VAL A 134 5.38 -14.93 -1.75
N GLY A 135 4.33 -14.25 -2.26
CA GLY A 135 4.43 -12.97 -2.95
C GLY A 135 4.76 -11.79 -2.03
N GLY A 136 4.38 -11.88 -0.76
CA GLY A 136 4.53 -10.80 0.22
C GLY A 136 5.97 -10.33 0.47
N ALA A 137 6.99 -11.12 0.10
CA ALA A 137 8.37 -10.71 0.17
C ALA A 137 8.83 -9.85 -1.03
N MET A 138 8.10 -9.85 -2.15
CA MET A 138 8.56 -9.21 -3.38
C MET A 138 8.69 -7.69 -3.21
N ILE A 139 7.68 -7.03 -2.65
CA ILE A 139 7.69 -5.58 -2.49
C ILE A 139 8.76 -5.08 -1.52
N PRO A 140 8.86 -5.59 -0.26
CA PRO A 140 9.87 -5.13 0.70
C PRO A 140 11.30 -5.34 0.24
N THR A 141 11.57 -6.41 -0.52
CA THR A 141 12.93 -6.70 -1.02
C THR A 141 13.38 -5.72 -2.08
N VAL A 142 12.48 -5.23 -2.96
CA VAL A 142 12.80 -4.16 -3.92
C VAL A 142 13.20 -2.88 -3.19
N PHE A 143 12.42 -2.51 -2.15
CA PHE A 143 12.76 -1.36 -1.30
C PHE A 143 14.12 -1.55 -0.61
N ALA A 144 14.40 -2.72 -0.07
CA ALA A 144 15.68 -3.01 0.57
C ALA A 144 16.85 -2.82 -0.42
N VAL A 145 16.75 -3.34 -1.64
CA VAL A 145 17.81 -3.19 -2.68
C VAL A 145 18.00 -1.72 -3.06
N ALA A 146 16.94 -0.93 -3.20
CA ALA A 146 17.06 0.49 -3.53
C ALA A 146 17.88 1.28 -2.50
N PHE A 147 17.80 0.91 -1.22
CA PHE A 147 18.52 1.60 -0.15
C PHE A 147 19.87 0.95 0.23
N THR A 148 20.11 -0.32 -0.12
CA THR A 148 21.36 -1.02 0.22
C THR A 148 22.33 -1.13 -0.95
N ALA A 149 21.84 -1.37 -2.18
CA ALA A 149 22.69 -1.60 -3.34
C ALA A 149 23.01 -0.32 -4.13
N PHE A 150 22.13 0.70 -4.03
CA PHE A 150 22.37 1.97 -4.72
C PHE A 150 23.16 2.95 -3.84
N PRO A 151 24.12 3.69 -4.43
CA PRO A 151 24.82 4.76 -3.73
C PRO A 151 23.83 5.90 -3.35
N PRO A 152 24.13 6.70 -2.30
CA PRO A 152 23.23 7.68 -1.72
C PRO A 152 22.61 8.66 -2.74
N ASP A 153 23.38 9.11 -3.73
CA ASP A 153 22.94 10.04 -4.79
C ASP A 153 21.91 9.44 -5.74
N LYS A 154 21.85 8.11 -5.89
CA LYS A 154 20.92 7.38 -6.76
C LYS A 154 19.70 6.80 -6.04
N ARG A 155 19.72 6.69 -4.70
CA ARG A 155 18.60 6.11 -3.90
C ARG A 155 17.29 6.82 -4.12
N VAL A 156 17.31 8.15 -4.25
CA VAL A 156 16.12 8.95 -4.53
C VAL A 156 15.51 8.55 -5.88
N THR A 157 16.34 8.36 -6.91
CA THR A 157 15.88 7.93 -8.24
C THR A 157 15.26 6.53 -8.18
N ALA A 158 15.90 5.59 -7.49
CA ALA A 158 15.34 4.25 -7.28
C ALA A 158 14.00 4.31 -6.55
N SER A 159 13.87 5.14 -5.50
CA SER A 159 12.61 5.35 -4.76
C SER A 159 11.50 5.93 -5.64
N VAL A 160 11.84 6.87 -6.54
CA VAL A 160 10.87 7.42 -7.51
C VAL A 160 10.35 6.32 -8.43
N VAL A 161 11.22 5.49 -8.98
CA VAL A 161 10.82 4.37 -9.88
C VAL A 161 9.90 3.41 -9.14
N MET A 162 10.24 3.01 -7.90
CA MET A 162 9.38 2.15 -7.10
C MET A 162 8.03 2.80 -6.80
N GLY A 163 8.04 4.09 -6.44
CA GLY A 163 6.83 4.84 -6.16
C GLY A 163 5.88 4.91 -7.36
N LEU A 164 6.43 5.15 -8.56
CA LEU A 164 5.66 5.14 -9.80
C LEU A 164 4.96 3.80 -10.03
N ILE A 165 5.64 2.70 -9.76
CA ILE A 165 5.08 1.36 -9.90
C ILE A 165 3.95 1.10 -8.89
N VAL A 166 4.16 1.47 -7.63
CA VAL A 166 3.14 1.32 -6.58
C VAL A 166 1.84 2.05 -6.94
N THR A 167 1.94 3.13 -7.69
CA THR A 167 0.78 3.95 -8.08
C THR A 167 0.19 3.57 -9.43
N LEU A 168 1.03 3.11 -10.36
CA LEU A 168 0.59 2.70 -11.69
C LEU A 168 -0.26 1.43 -11.66
N ALA A 169 0.11 0.44 -10.84
CA ALA A 169 -0.58 -0.83 -10.77
C ALA A 169 -2.06 -0.69 -10.36
N PRO A 170 -2.44 0.04 -9.28
CA PRO A 170 -3.84 0.29 -8.95
C PRO A 170 -4.61 1.08 -10.01
N THR A 171 -3.92 1.94 -10.76
CA THR A 171 -4.54 2.76 -11.82
C THR A 171 -4.90 1.92 -13.04
N VAL A 172 -3.99 1.03 -13.46
CA VAL A 172 -4.14 0.20 -14.67
C VAL A 172 -4.94 -1.08 -14.38
N GLY A 173 -4.86 -1.58 -13.13
CA GLY A 173 -5.42 -2.87 -12.73
C GLY A 173 -6.89 -3.06 -13.10
N PRO A 174 -7.81 -2.18 -12.67
CA PRO A 174 -9.24 -2.34 -12.96
C PRO A 174 -9.55 -2.35 -14.46
N THR A 175 -8.93 -1.47 -15.23
CA THR A 175 -9.12 -1.39 -16.69
C THR A 175 -8.61 -2.63 -17.39
N LEU A 176 -7.40 -3.08 -17.02
CA LEU A 176 -6.81 -4.28 -17.59
C LEU A 176 -7.61 -5.54 -17.20
N GLY A 177 -8.07 -5.62 -15.94
CA GLY A 177 -8.90 -6.72 -15.46
C GLY A 177 -10.21 -6.83 -16.19
N GLY A 178 -10.91 -5.70 -16.39
CA GLY A 178 -12.14 -5.65 -17.17
C GLY A 178 -11.96 -6.17 -18.60
N HIS A 179 -10.98 -5.65 -19.33
CA HIS A 179 -10.72 -6.09 -20.71
C HIS A 179 -10.28 -7.56 -20.81
N LEU A 180 -9.45 -8.04 -19.88
CA LEU A 180 -9.03 -9.45 -19.90
C LEU A 180 -10.22 -10.40 -19.68
N THR A 181 -11.14 -10.04 -18.79
CA THR A 181 -12.33 -10.86 -18.52
C THR A 181 -13.33 -10.82 -19.67
N GLU A 182 -13.48 -9.70 -20.35
CA GLU A 182 -14.37 -9.55 -21.50
C GLU A 182 -13.85 -10.25 -22.76
N TRP A 183 -12.56 -10.12 -23.07
CA TRP A 183 -11.98 -10.63 -24.33
C TRP A 183 -11.58 -12.11 -24.26
N LEU A 184 -11.18 -12.58 -23.07
CA LEU A 184 -10.65 -13.93 -22.90
C LEU A 184 -11.47 -14.72 -21.87
N SER A 185 -11.11 -14.61 -20.59
CA SER A 185 -11.84 -15.16 -19.45
C SER A 185 -11.21 -14.67 -18.14
N TRP A 186 -11.90 -14.81 -17.02
CA TRP A 186 -11.38 -14.49 -15.70
C TRP A 186 -10.07 -15.24 -15.35
N ARG A 187 -9.83 -16.41 -15.93
CA ARG A 187 -8.59 -17.18 -15.70
C ARG A 187 -7.34 -16.45 -16.16
N TRP A 188 -7.44 -15.60 -17.18
CA TRP A 188 -6.33 -14.82 -17.70
C TRP A 188 -5.86 -13.73 -16.76
N LEU A 189 -6.66 -13.34 -15.75
CA LEU A 189 -6.25 -12.46 -14.67
C LEU A 189 -5.04 -13.04 -13.90
N PHE A 190 -4.94 -14.36 -13.85
CA PHE A 190 -3.86 -15.08 -13.20
C PHE A 190 -2.75 -15.47 -14.19
N PHE A 191 -3.09 -15.90 -15.39
CA PHE A 191 -2.09 -16.29 -16.38
C PHE A 191 -1.26 -15.13 -16.90
N ILE A 192 -1.74 -13.89 -16.83
CA ILE A 192 -0.98 -12.70 -17.21
C ILE A 192 0.33 -12.56 -16.44
N ASN A 193 0.42 -13.13 -15.24
CA ASN A 193 1.62 -13.10 -14.40
C ASN A 193 2.75 -14.01 -14.92
N VAL A 194 2.46 -14.96 -15.80
CA VAL A 194 3.43 -15.96 -16.27
C VAL A 194 4.53 -15.31 -17.11
N GLY A 195 4.17 -14.52 -18.10
CA GLY A 195 5.13 -13.88 -19.01
C GLY A 195 6.10 -12.94 -18.26
N PRO A 196 5.58 -11.93 -17.56
CA PRO A 196 6.40 -11.03 -16.73
C PRO A 196 7.21 -11.79 -15.67
N GLY A 197 6.62 -12.81 -15.02
CA GLY A 197 7.29 -13.60 -14.00
C GLY A 197 8.50 -14.37 -14.53
N LEU A 198 8.42 -14.97 -15.72
CA LEU A 198 9.56 -15.62 -16.38
C LEU A 198 10.66 -14.60 -16.74
N LEU A 199 10.27 -13.41 -17.22
CA LEU A 199 11.21 -12.33 -17.49
C LEU A 199 11.93 -11.90 -16.20
N VAL A 200 11.19 -11.75 -15.10
CA VAL A 200 11.72 -11.41 -13.77
C VAL A 200 12.71 -12.45 -13.29
N LEU A 201 12.35 -13.74 -13.37
CA LEU A 201 13.22 -14.85 -12.98
C LEU A 201 14.52 -14.86 -13.81
N PHE A 202 14.43 -14.59 -15.10
CA PHE A 202 15.61 -14.48 -15.98
C PHE A 202 16.50 -13.29 -15.59
N LEU A 203 15.92 -12.07 -15.48
CA LEU A 203 16.68 -10.85 -15.19
C LEU A 203 17.33 -10.91 -13.81
N VAL A 204 16.55 -11.25 -12.78
CA VAL A 204 17.06 -11.30 -11.40
C VAL A 204 18.00 -12.48 -11.23
N GLY A 205 17.73 -13.63 -11.83
CA GLY A 205 18.60 -14.80 -11.79
C GLY A 205 19.97 -14.54 -12.41
N ARG A 206 20.00 -13.82 -13.54
CA ARG A 206 21.24 -13.56 -14.30
C ARG A 206 22.02 -12.35 -13.78
N TYR A 207 21.33 -11.31 -13.29
CA TYR A 207 21.94 -10.01 -12.98
C TYR A 207 21.78 -9.57 -11.51
N GLY A 208 20.97 -10.26 -10.71
CA GLY A 208 20.59 -9.85 -9.34
C GLY A 208 21.61 -10.19 -8.26
N ASN A 209 22.89 -9.90 -8.44
CA ASN A 209 23.91 -10.11 -7.40
C ASN A 209 23.97 -8.90 -6.44
N PHE A 210 22.98 -8.78 -5.54
CA PHE A 210 22.88 -7.62 -4.65
C PHE A 210 23.64 -7.82 -3.33
N ASP A 211 23.55 -9.02 -2.73
CA ASP A 211 24.13 -9.35 -1.44
C ASP A 211 24.23 -10.87 -1.23
N LYS A 212 25.00 -11.25 -0.21
CA LYS A 212 25.10 -12.64 0.24
C LYS A 212 24.32 -12.83 1.52
N GLY A 213 23.63 -13.96 1.63
CA GLY A 213 22.97 -14.36 2.86
C GLY A 213 23.96 -14.82 3.93
N ASP A 214 23.50 -14.81 5.17
CA ASP A 214 24.22 -15.35 6.32
C ASP A 214 23.46 -16.55 6.93
N PRO A 215 23.83 -17.79 6.56
CA PRO A 215 23.17 -18.99 7.08
C PRO A 215 23.31 -19.18 8.59
N SER A 216 24.27 -18.50 9.25
CA SER A 216 24.44 -18.60 10.70
C SER A 216 23.24 -18.09 11.48
N LEU A 217 22.45 -17.18 10.88
CA LEU A 217 21.22 -16.65 11.44
C LEU A 217 20.12 -17.70 11.64
N ALA A 218 20.22 -18.85 10.96
CA ALA A 218 19.24 -19.94 11.15
C ALA A 218 19.31 -20.57 12.55
N LYS A 219 20.50 -20.58 13.20
CA LYS A 219 20.70 -21.22 14.50
C LYS A 219 19.97 -20.53 15.66
N GLY A 220 19.62 -19.27 15.50
CA GLY A 220 18.91 -18.47 16.50
C GLY A 220 17.49 -18.07 16.08
N PHE A 221 16.87 -18.79 15.15
CA PHE A 221 15.56 -18.41 14.62
C PHE A 221 14.46 -18.43 15.68
N ASP A 222 13.72 -17.32 15.77
CA ASP A 222 12.66 -17.13 16.77
C ASP A 222 11.32 -17.70 16.31
N TRP A 223 11.14 -19.02 16.44
CA TRP A 223 9.87 -19.68 16.09
C TRP A 223 8.67 -19.17 16.88
N TRP A 224 8.85 -18.88 18.17
CA TRP A 224 7.78 -18.30 18.99
C TRP A 224 7.43 -16.87 18.57
N GLY A 225 8.46 -16.07 18.25
CA GLY A 225 8.24 -14.73 17.70
C GLY A 225 7.50 -14.77 16.36
N LEU A 226 7.79 -15.75 15.49
CA LEU A 226 7.06 -15.97 14.26
C LEU A 226 5.59 -16.32 14.52
N GLY A 227 5.33 -17.27 15.42
CA GLY A 227 3.96 -17.68 15.75
C GLY A 227 3.13 -16.53 16.34
N LEU A 228 3.71 -15.74 17.26
CA LEU A 228 3.06 -14.56 17.85
C LEU A 228 2.82 -13.46 16.81
N MET A 229 3.79 -13.19 15.94
CA MET A 229 3.65 -12.24 14.85
C MET A 229 2.55 -12.65 13.87
N ALA A 230 2.53 -13.92 13.48
CA ALA A 230 1.50 -14.47 12.60
C ALA A 230 0.11 -14.38 13.26
N ALA A 231 -0.03 -14.81 14.51
CA ALA A 231 -1.29 -14.71 15.25
C ALA A 231 -1.78 -13.28 15.35
N PHE A 232 -0.90 -12.32 15.67
CA PHE A 232 -1.24 -10.91 15.77
C PHE A 232 -1.66 -10.33 14.42
N LEU A 233 -0.80 -10.45 13.40
CA LEU A 233 -1.01 -9.78 12.11
C LEU A 233 -2.16 -10.41 11.32
N MET A 234 -2.27 -11.74 11.30
CA MET A 234 -3.37 -12.41 10.60
C MET A 234 -4.72 -12.12 11.23
N SER A 235 -4.82 -12.18 12.56
CA SER A 235 -6.06 -11.84 13.26
C SER A 235 -6.44 -10.39 13.07
N MET A 236 -5.49 -9.46 13.18
CA MET A 236 -5.72 -8.04 12.94
C MET A 236 -6.18 -7.79 11.49
N GLN A 237 -5.51 -8.39 10.50
CA GLN A 237 -5.88 -8.23 9.09
C GLN A 237 -7.28 -8.78 8.82
N PHE A 238 -7.61 -9.95 9.37
CA PHE A 238 -8.95 -10.54 9.25
C PHE A 238 -10.03 -9.63 9.82
N VAL A 239 -9.82 -9.11 11.03
CA VAL A 239 -10.77 -8.19 11.69
C VAL A 239 -10.98 -6.92 10.85
N LEU A 240 -9.93 -6.39 10.25
CA LEU A 240 -10.03 -5.19 9.41
C LEU A 240 -10.73 -5.45 8.07
N GLU A 241 -10.53 -6.62 7.44
CA GLU A 241 -11.14 -6.96 6.16
C GLU A 241 -12.62 -7.36 6.29
N GLU A 242 -12.96 -8.15 7.31
CA GLU A 242 -14.28 -8.75 7.45
C GLU A 242 -15.16 -8.07 8.51
N GLY A 243 -14.58 -7.25 9.40
CA GLY A 243 -15.29 -6.64 10.53
C GLY A 243 -16.50 -5.80 10.10
N ALA A 244 -16.33 -4.94 9.11
CA ALA A 244 -17.41 -4.07 8.63
C ALA A 244 -18.56 -4.83 7.93
N LYS A 245 -18.34 -6.06 7.46
CA LYS A 245 -19.36 -6.90 6.83
C LYS A 245 -20.15 -7.72 7.85
N ASN A 246 -19.53 -8.04 8.98
CA ASN A 246 -20.06 -8.90 10.01
C ASN A 246 -20.43 -8.11 11.29
N ASP A 247 -20.84 -6.86 11.14
CA ASP A 247 -21.28 -5.97 12.24
C ASP A 247 -20.29 -5.90 13.41
N TRP A 248 -18.99 -6.02 13.10
CA TRP A 248 -17.86 -5.92 14.04
C TRP A 248 -17.97 -6.91 15.21
N PHE A 249 -18.00 -6.42 16.44
CA PHE A 249 -17.94 -7.23 17.68
C PHE A 249 -19.23 -7.97 18.01
N ASP A 250 -20.29 -7.82 17.23
CA ASP A 250 -21.50 -8.62 17.34
C ASP A 250 -21.28 -10.04 16.78
N ASP A 251 -20.31 -10.20 15.86
CA ASP A 251 -19.87 -11.51 15.39
C ASP A 251 -18.83 -12.12 16.33
N THR A 252 -19.07 -13.37 16.77
CA THR A 252 -18.21 -14.09 17.71
C THR A 252 -16.81 -14.36 17.14
N HIS A 253 -16.66 -14.58 15.83
CA HIS A 253 -15.36 -14.84 15.21
C HIS A 253 -14.52 -13.56 15.17
N ILE A 254 -15.14 -12.41 14.81
CA ILE A 254 -14.48 -11.11 14.84
C ILE A 254 -14.03 -10.77 16.27
N LEU A 255 -14.90 -10.97 17.25
CA LEU A 255 -14.57 -10.73 18.66
C LEU A 255 -13.40 -11.61 19.12
N LEU A 256 -13.44 -12.93 18.83
CA LEU A 256 -12.38 -13.86 19.21
C LEU A 256 -11.03 -13.48 18.60
N LEU A 257 -11.00 -13.17 17.29
CA LEU A 257 -9.78 -12.78 16.60
C LEU A 257 -9.26 -11.42 17.07
N THR A 258 -10.16 -10.52 17.47
CA THR A 258 -9.76 -9.26 18.11
C THR A 258 -9.05 -9.52 19.45
N VAL A 259 -9.57 -10.43 20.27
CA VAL A 259 -8.91 -10.83 21.53
C VAL A 259 -7.56 -11.49 21.23
N VAL A 260 -7.48 -12.37 20.24
CA VAL A 260 -6.19 -12.98 19.83
C VAL A 260 -5.19 -11.91 19.43
N ALA A 261 -5.59 -10.94 18.61
CA ALA A 261 -4.72 -9.82 18.19
C ALA A 261 -4.28 -8.97 19.40
N ALA A 262 -5.22 -8.64 20.29
CA ALA A 262 -4.96 -7.83 21.49
C ALA A 262 -4.01 -8.52 22.49
N VAL A 263 -4.00 -9.84 22.55
CA VAL A 263 -3.09 -10.61 23.42
C VAL A 263 -1.76 -10.89 22.72
N ALA A 264 -1.79 -11.39 21.48
CA ALA A 264 -0.59 -11.78 20.76
C ALA A 264 0.30 -10.56 20.43
N GLY A 265 -0.29 -9.39 20.12
CA GLY A 265 0.44 -8.18 19.75
C GLY A 265 1.40 -7.69 20.85
N PRO A 266 0.94 -7.39 22.08
CA PRO A 266 1.82 -6.98 23.16
C PRO A 266 2.90 -8.04 23.50
N ILE A 267 2.57 -9.33 23.48
CA ILE A 267 3.53 -10.41 23.73
C ILE A 267 4.58 -10.46 22.61
N PHE A 268 4.17 -10.32 21.35
CA PHE A 268 5.08 -10.22 20.20
C PHE A 268 6.02 -9.02 20.33
N ILE A 269 5.50 -7.83 20.67
CA ILE A 269 6.30 -6.61 20.86
C ILE A 269 7.32 -6.83 21.99
N TRP A 270 6.88 -7.30 23.14
CA TRP A 270 7.77 -7.59 24.28
C TRP A 270 8.86 -8.57 23.87
N ARG A 271 8.51 -9.67 23.20
CA ARG A 271 9.49 -10.67 22.75
C ARG A 271 10.48 -10.09 21.74
N SER A 272 10.00 -9.31 20.77
CA SER A 272 10.86 -8.68 19.75
C SER A 272 11.86 -7.67 20.33
N LEU A 273 11.53 -7.06 21.47
CA LEU A 273 12.43 -6.14 22.18
C LEU A 273 13.44 -6.86 23.08
N THR A 274 13.09 -8.03 23.61
CA THR A 274 13.90 -8.77 24.59
C THR A 274 14.73 -9.89 23.97
N TYR A 275 14.27 -10.49 22.88
CA TYR A 275 14.97 -11.60 22.24
C TYR A 275 16.26 -11.13 21.57
N ARG A 276 17.29 -11.97 21.61
CA ARG A 276 18.63 -11.61 21.12
C ARG A 276 18.66 -11.44 19.59
N GLN A 277 17.88 -12.22 18.86
CA GLN A 277 17.83 -12.25 17.39
C GLN A 277 16.36 -12.25 16.92
N PRO A 278 15.64 -11.13 17.09
CA PRO A 278 14.23 -11.08 16.74
C PRO A 278 14.04 -11.16 15.22
N ILE A 279 12.88 -11.67 14.78
CA ILE A 279 12.48 -11.66 13.37
C ILE A 279 12.33 -10.22 12.88
N VAL A 280 11.69 -9.39 13.72
CA VAL A 280 11.46 -7.97 13.43
C VAL A 280 12.26 -7.12 14.41
N GLU A 281 13.11 -6.25 13.89
CA GLU A 281 13.97 -5.37 14.68
C GLU A 281 13.21 -4.10 15.10
N LEU A 282 12.39 -4.23 16.16
CA LEU A 282 11.59 -3.10 16.67
C LEU A 282 12.44 -2.01 17.34
N ARG A 283 13.74 -2.25 17.59
CA ARG A 283 14.65 -1.23 18.10
C ARG A 283 14.85 -0.06 17.13
N ALA A 284 14.50 -0.26 15.84
CA ALA A 284 14.47 0.82 14.85
C ALA A 284 13.55 1.97 15.27
N PHE A 285 12.50 1.72 16.05
CA PHE A 285 11.59 2.75 16.59
C PHE A 285 12.23 3.67 17.62
N GLY A 286 13.40 3.34 18.15
CA GLY A 286 14.23 4.26 18.93
C GLY A 286 14.76 5.43 18.10
N ASN A 287 14.79 5.33 16.78
CA ASN A 287 15.11 6.44 15.88
C ASN A 287 13.85 7.27 15.61
N ARG A 288 13.87 8.55 16.01
CA ARG A 288 12.73 9.46 15.87
C ARG A 288 12.26 9.62 14.43
N ASN A 289 13.19 9.71 13.47
CA ASN A 289 12.85 9.85 12.06
C ASN A 289 12.19 8.57 11.51
N PHE A 290 12.65 7.40 11.96
CA PHE A 290 12.02 6.14 11.61
C PHE A 290 10.60 6.07 12.14
N MET A 291 10.37 6.43 13.41
CA MET A 291 9.04 6.42 14.01
C MET A 291 8.07 7.36 13.28
N VAL A 292 8.47 8.62 13.06
CA VAL A 292 7.65 9.60 12.34
C VAL A 292 7.38 9.11 10.92
N GLY A 293 8.40 8.66 10.20
CA GLY A 293 8.25 8.16 8.84
C GLY A 293 7.37 6.91 8.75
N PHE A 294 7.42 6.03 9.75
CA PHE A 294 6.54 4.87 9.86
C PHE A 294 5.06 5.30 9.99
N ILE A 295 4.76 6.25 10.87
CA ILE A 295 3.41 6.81 11.04
C ILE A 295 2.96 7.52 9.75
N MET A 296 3.85 8.30 9.12
CA MET A 296 3.52 8.96 7.85
C MET A 296 3.25 7.95 6.73
N THR A 297 4.00 6.86 6.68
CA THR A 297 3.76 5.79 5.69
C THR A 297 2.45 5.06 5.93
N PHE A 298 2.04 4.90 7.19
CA PHE A 298 0.70 4.38 7.54
C PHE A 298 -0.40 5.29 6.97
N ILE A 299 -0.27 6.60 7.14
CA ILE A 299 -1.26 7.56 6.63
C ILE A 299 -1.21 7.67 5.10
N VAL A 300 -0.03 7.53 4.48
CA VAL A 300 0.08 7.39 3.01
C VAL A 300 -0.67 6.15 2.53
N GLY A 301 -0.55 5.02 3.23
CA GLY A 301 -1.32 3.80 2.94
C GLY A 301 -2.81 4.05 3.04
N PHE A 302 -3.26 4.65 4.13
CA PHE A 302 -4.66 5.04 4.35
C PHE A 302 -5.20 5.91 3.22
N ALA A 303 -4.46 6.98 2.84
CA ALA A 303 -4.86 7.92 1.79
C ALA A 303 -4.84 7.27 0.38
N LEU A 304 -3.84 6.43 0.10
CA LEU A 304 -3.72 5.74 -1.18
C LEU A 304 -4.87 4.76 -1.39
N PHE A 305 -5.05 3.81 -0.46
CA PHE A 305 -6.08 2.77 -0.59
C PHE A 305 -7.49 3.33 -0.37
N GLY A 306 -7.68 4.23 0.60
CA GLY A 306 -8.96 4.87 0.84
C GLY A 306 -9.45 5.69 -0.36
N GLY A 307 -8.58 6.48 -0.98
CA GLY A 307 -8.96 7.26 -2.16
C GLY A 307 -9.20 6.39 -3.41
N THR A 308 -8.47 5.28 -3.56
CA THR A 308 -8.72 4.31 -4.65
C THR A 308 -9.95 3.44 -4.41
N PHE A 309 -10.46 3.36 -3.19
CA PHE A 309 -11.71 2.69 -2.83
C PHE A 309 -12.94 3.59 -2.98
N LEU A 310 -12.89 4.79 -2.37
CA LEU A 310 -14.07 5.67 -2.29
C LEU A 310 -14.56 6.11 -3.66
N LEU A 311 -13.67 6.57 -4.53
CA LEU A 311 -14.08 7.18 -5.78
C LEU A 311 -14.70 6.19 -6.77
N PRO A 312 -14.11 5.02 -7.08
CA PRO A 312 -14.78 4.04 -7.94
C PRO A 312 -16.14 3.60 -7.40
N LEU A 313 -16.23 3.45 -6.07
CA LEU A 313 -17.46 3.04 -5.42
C LEU A 313 -18.55 4.11 -5.58
N PHE A 314 -18.21 5.40 -5.44
CA PHE A 314 -19.10 6.52 -5.70
C PHE A 314 -19.55 6.56 -7.17
N LEU A 315 -18.60 6.51 -8.10
CA LEU A 315 -18.88 6.54 -9.54
C LEU A 315 -19.81 5.39 -9.97
N GLY A 316 -19.57 4.19 -9.45
CA GLY A 316 -20.39 3.02 -9.77
C GLY A 316 -21.76 3.03 -9.08
N ARG A 317 -21.82 3.29 -7.76
CA ARG A 317 -23.08 3.18 -6.98
C ARG A 317 -24.01 4.37 -7.13
N VAL A 318 -23.45 5.59 -7.19
CA VAL A 318 -24.24 6.84 -7.19
C VAL A 318 -24.49 7.33 -8.61
N LEU A 319 -23.43 7.36 -9.45
CA LEU A 319 -23.52 7.86 -10.82
C LEU A 319 -23.85 6.76 -11.84
N GLY A 320 -23.70 5.48 -11.48
CA GLY A 320 -23.99 4.35 -12.38
C GLY A 320 -23.00 4.22 -13.53
N TYR A 321 -21.75 4.71 -13.35
CA TYR A 321 -20.70 4.60 -14.36
C TYR A 321 -20.32 3.16 -14.64
N SER A 322 -20.06 2.86 -15.90
CA SER A 322 -19.46 1.60 -16.33
C SER A 322 -18.01 1.47 -15.84
N SER A 323 -17.49 0.25 -15.80
CA SER A 323 -16.09 0.00 -15.41
C SER A 323 -15.08 0.77 -16.27
N SER A 324 -15.39 1.02 -17.55
CA SER A 324 -14.57 1.82 -18.46
C SER A 324 -14.55 3.30 -18.07
N GLU A 325 -15.70 3.88 -17.75
CA GLU A 325 -15.83 5.28 -17.32
C GLU A 325 -15.15 5.51 -15.96
N VAL A 326 -15.33 4.58 -15.01
CA VAL A 326 -14.60 4.57 -13.74
C VAL A 326 -13.09 4.54 -13.98
N GLY A 327 -12.62 3.61 -14.83
CA GLY A 327 -11.22 3.49 -15.17
C GLY A 327 -10.65 4.78 -15.78
N THR A 328 -11.37 5.39 -16.72
CA THR A 328 -10.96 6.67 -17.36
C THR A 328 -10.83 7.79 -16.33
N THR A 329 -11.76 7.87 -15.39
CA THR A 329 -11.71 8.89 -14.32
C THR A 329 -10.53 8.63 -13.38
N MET A 330 -10.22 7.39 -13.06
CA MET A 330 -9.11 7.02 -12.18
C MET A 330 -7.72 7.26 -12.79
N VAL A 331 -7.60 7.21 -14.12
CA VAL A 331 -6.33 7.46 -14.85
C VAL A 331 -5.72 8.81 -14.49
N VAL A 332 -6.55 9.84 -14.23
CA VAL A 332 -6.06 11.19 -13.88
C VAL A 332 -5.14 11.16 -12.65
N SER A 333 -5.51 10.42 -11.62
CA SER A 333 -4.67 10.27 -10.42
C SER A 333 -3.34 9.59 -10.75
N GLY A 334 -3.37 8.51 -11.52
CA GLY A 334 -2.17 7.81 -11.95
C GLY A 334 -1.23 8.69 -12.78
N LEU A 335 -1.77 9.46 -13.74
CA LEU A 335 -1.00 10.41 -14.54
C LEU A 335 -0.41 11.53 -13.68
N ALA A 336 -1.19 12.07 -12.75
CA ALA A 336 -0.71 13.09 -11.81
C ALA A 336 0.45 12.56 -10.93
N MET A 337 0.33 11.35 -10.41
CA MET A 337 1.40 10.68 -9.65
C MET A 337 2.63 10.42 -10.52
N PHE A 338 2.43 9.91 -11.74
CA PHE A 338 3.49 9.64 -12.69
C PHE A 338 4.27 10.92 -13.08
N ALA A 339 3.56 11.98 -13.42
CA ALA A 339 4.17 13.27 -13.73
C ALA A 339 4.91 13.87 -12.53
N THR A 340 4.37 13.71 -11.32
CA THR A 340 4.96 14.25 -10.09
C THR A 340 6.24 13.52 -9.68
N GLY A 341 6.38 12.22 -9.95
CA GLY A 341 7.50 11.40 -9.50
C GLY A 341 8.88 11.99 -9.79
N PRO A 342 9.23 12.33 -11.04
CA PRO A 342 10.53 12.93 -11.38
C PRO A 342 10.75 14.29 -10.71
N PHE A 343 9.70 15.11 -10.55
CA PHE A 343 9.78 16.39 -9.85
C PHE A 343 9.99 16.20 -8.35
N ALA A 344 9.24 15.28 -7.72
CA ALA A 344 9.40 14.92 -6.32
C ALA A 344 10.82 14.46 -6.02
N GLY A 345 11.41 13.63 -6.89
CA GLY A 345 12.80 13.20 -6.76
C GLY A 345 13.83 14.34 -6.84
N ARG A 346 13.56 15.37 -7.64
CA ARG A 346 14.40 16.59 -7.69
C ARG A 346 14.20 17.48 -6.47
N LEU A 347 12.94 17.63 -6.04
CA LEU A 347 12.58 18.47 -4.88
C LEU A 347 13.17 17.92 -3.59
N VAL A 348 13.10 16.60 -3.35
CA VAL A 348 13.67 15.94 -2.14
C VAL A 348 15.18 16.17 -2.00
N ARG A 349 15.90 16.36 -3.11
CA ARG A 349 17.34 16.69 -3.09
C ARG A 349 17.62 18.16 -2.76
N LYS A 350 16.67 19.06 -3.02
CA LYS A 350 16.84 20.51 -2.87
C LYS A 350 16.16 21.06 -1.63
N LEU A 351 15.02 20.50 -1.24
CA LEU A 351 14.20 20.93 -0.14
C LEU A 351 14.28 19.93 1.02
N ASP A 352 14.01 20.40 2.23
CA ASP A 352 13.85 19.52 3.39
C ASP A 352 12.66 18.56 3.15
N ALA A 353 12.90 17.26 3.35
CA ALA A 353 11.87 16.23 3.15
C ALA A 353 10.61 16.47 3.99
N ARG A 354 10.73 17.14 5.15
CA ARG A 354 9.59 17.52 6.00
C ARG A 354 8.65 18.49 5.31
N VAL A 355 9.20 19.49 4.60
CA VAL A 355 8.41 20.48 3.85
C VAL A 355 7.67 19.81 2.71
N LEU A 356 8.31 18.85 2.05
CA LEU A 356 7.68 18.07 0.97
C LEU A 356 6.59 17.14 1.51
N MET A 357 6.81 16.48 2.66
CA MET A 357 5.75 15.69 3.30
C MET A 357 4.57 16.56 3.69
N PHE A 358 4.83 17.69 4.34
CA PHE A 358 3.78 18.64 4.73
C PHE A 358 2.98 19.10 3.53
N GLY A 359 3.64 19.60 2.48
CA GLY A 359 2.99 20.04 1.25
C GLY A 359 2.23 18.92 0.54
N GLY A 360 2.79 17.70 0.50
CA GLY A 360 2.15 16.52 -0.06
C GLY A 360 0.85 16.15 0.66
N PHE A 361 0.88 16.08 1.99
CA PHE A 361 -0.32 15.79 2.78
C PHE A 361 -1.36 16.92 2.70
N MET A 362 -0.95 18.17 2.67
CA MET A 362 -1.86 19.32 2.50
C MET A 362 -2.53 19.32 1.13
N LEU A 363 -1.80 19.00 0.06
CA LEU A 363 -2.40 18.85 -1.29
C LEU A 363 -3.39 17.69 -1.35
N CYS A 364 -3.05 16.55 -0.73
CA CYS A 364 -3.97 15.43 -0.63
C CYS A 364 -5.23 15.82 0.17
N ALA A 365 -5.04 16.50 1.30
CA ALA A 365 -6.14 17.01 2.13
C ALA A 365 -7.04 17.98 1.35
N TRP A 366 -6.46 18.89 0.58
CA TRP A 366 -7.19 19.82 -0.25
C TRP A 366 -8.08 19.11 -1.29
N GLY A 367 -7.51 18.16 -2.05
CA GLY A 367 -8.27 17.41 -3.04
C GLY A 367 -9.43 16.62 -2.42
N MET A 368 -9.18 15.98 -1.26
CA MET A 368 -10.24 15.24 -0.54
C MET A 368 -11.29 16.17 0.08
N TRP A 369 -10.87 17.35 0.53
CA TRP A 369 -11.79 18.37 1.06
C TRP A 369 -12.70 18.97 -0.02
N GLU A 370 -12.19 19.14 -1.24
CA GLU A 370 -13.00 19.51 -2.39
C GLU A 370 -14.08 18.45 -2.65
N ALA A 371 -13.71 17.17 -2.57
CA ALA A 371 -14.64 16.06 -2.79
C ALA A 371 -15.75 15.93 -1.72
N ARG A 372 -15.64 16.59 -0.56
CA ARG A 372 -16.68 16.52 0.49
C ARG A 372 -18.07 17.04 0.06
N VAL A 373 -18.08 17.92 -0.93
CA VAL A 373 -19.33 18.51 -1.49
C VAL A 373 -19.76 17.82 -2.78
N VAL A 374 -19.35 16.56 -2.96
CA VAL A 374 -19.71 15.79 -4.15
C VAL A 374 -21.22 15.67 -4.31
N THR A 375 -21.69 15.83 -5.54
CA THR A 375 -23.10 15.69 -5.92
C THR A 375 -23.23 14.72 -7.09
N ASP A 376 -24.44 14.32 -7.41
CA ASP A 376 -24.73 13.46 -8.55
C ASP A 376 -24.67 14.19 -9.91
N ASP A 377 -24.51 15.51 -9.91
CA ASP A 377 -24.30 16.33 -11.11
C ASP A 377 -22.81 16.51 -11.47
N TRP A 378 -21.90 15.97 -10.64
CA TRP A 378 -20.47 16.10 -10.92
C TRP A 378 -20.07 15.35 -12.18
N GLY A 379 -19.38 16.08 -13.07
CA GLY A 379 -18.81 15.52 -14.29
C GLY A 379 -17.32 15.18 -14.15
N PHE A 380 -16.75 14.65 -15.22
CA PHE A 380 -15.34 14.23 -15.31
C PHE A 380 -14.35 15.29 -14.78
N TRP A 381 -14.52 16.57 -15.13
CA TRP A 381 -13.58 17.63 -14.75
C TRP A 381 -13.57 17.95 -13.26
N ASN A 382 -14.69 17.79 -12.56
CA ASN A 382 -14.75 17.93 -11.11
C ASN A 382 -13.94 16.83 -10.43
N PHE A 383 -14.09 15.58 -10.90
CA PHE A 383 -13.29 14.47 -10.37
C PHE A 383 -11.82 14.58 -10.79
N ALA A 384 -11.52 15.13 -11.95
CA ALA A 384 -10.16 15.29 -12.44
C ALA A 384 -9.34 16.23 -11.54
N SER A 385 -9.92 17.35 -11.05
CA SER A 385 -9.26 18.25 -10.11
C SER A 385 -8.92 17.54 -8.81
N VAL A 386 -9.90 16.88 -8.19
CA VAL A 386 -9.74 16.08 -6.96
C VAL A 386 -8.64 15.03 -7.12
N GLN A 387 -8.69 14.28 -8.20
CA GLN A 387 -7.74 13.21 -8.49
C GLN A 387 -6.32 13.74 -8.75
N ALA A 388 -6.19 14.89 -9.40
CA ALA A 388 -4.89 15.52 -9.63
C ALA A 388 -4.25 15.97 -8.33
N PHE A 389 -4.97 16.71 -7.47
CA PHE A 389 -4.46 17.15 -6.17
C PHE A 389 -4.11 15.96 -5.27
N ARG A 390 -4.97 14.94 -5.20
CA ARG A 390 -4.70 13.72 -4.44
C ARG A 390 -3.46 13.00 -4.97
N GLY A 391 -3.36 12.82 -6.29
CA GLY A 391 -2.24 12.12 -6.93
C GLY A 391 -0.91 12.81 -6.65
N VAL A 392 -0.82 14.12 -6.90
CA VAL A 392 0.37 14.93 -6.61
C VAL A 392 0.72 14.83 -5.12
N GLY A 393 -0.28 15.01 -4.25
CA GLY A 393 -0.09 15.03 -2.80
C GLY A 393 0.44 13.71 -2.26
N VAL A 394 -0.19 12.59 -2.61
CA VAL A 394 0.22 11.25 -2.17
C VAL A 394 1.63 10.90 -2.67
N MET A 395 1.97 11.24 -3.91
CA MET A 395 3.30 10.95 -4.48
C MET A 395 4.40 11.73 -3.76
N LEU A 396 4.19 13.02 -3.50
CA LEU A 396 5.13 13.85 -2.73
C LEU A 396 5.31 13.31 -1.31
N ALA A 397 4.20 13.03 -0.61
CA ALA A 397 4.23 12.50 0.75
C ALA A 397 4.93 11.13 0.81
N MET A 398 4.67 10.24 -0.15
CA MET A 398 5.24 8.89 -0.19
C MET A 398 6.75 8.91 -0.37
N ILE A 399 7.26 9.67 -1.35
CA ILE A 399 8.71 9.74 -1.61
C ILE A 399 9.43 10.40 -0.43
N ALA A 400 8.88 11.49 0.11
CA ALA A 400 9.49 12.20 1.21
C ALA A 400 9.47 11.36 2.51
N SER A 401 8.37 10.66 2.82
CA SER A 401 8.31 9.79 4.01
C SER A 401 9.30 8.62 3.94
N GLN A 402 9.48 8.01 2.76
CA GLN A 402 10.49 6.97 2.57
C GLN A 402 11.91 7.48 2.84
N GLN A 403 12.24 8.69 2.37
CA GLN A 403 13.56 9.29 2.62
C GLN A 403 13.77 9.58 4.11
N VAL A 404 12.79 10.19 4.78
CA VAL A 404 12.88 10.46 6.23
C VAL A 404 13.06 9.17 7.02
N THR A 405 12.32 8.14 6.67
CA THR A 405 12.34 6.86 7.39
C THR A 405 13.67 6.13 7.25
N MET A 406 14.26 6.12 6.04
CA MET A 406 15.43 5.28 5.73
C MET A 406 16.77 6.00 5.85
N ALA A 407 16.81 7.34 5.68
CA ALA A 407 18.06 8.08 5.56
C ALA A 407 18.93 8.07 6.84
N THR A 408 18.31 7.92 8.02
CA THR A 408 18.99 7.97 9.31
C THR A 408 19.28 6.59 9.91
N LEU A 409 18.88 5.52 9.24
CA LEU A 409 19.05 4.16 9.75
C LEU A 409 20.45 3.59 9.40
N PRO A 410 21.05 2.82 10.32
CA PRO A 410 22.25 2.06 10.04
C PRO A 410 22.02 1.02 8.91
N PRO A 411 22.99 0.76 8.03
CA PRO A 411 22.83 -0.14 6.88
C PRO A 411 22.31 -1.55 7.23
N HIS A 412 22.72 -2.09 8.38
CA HIS A 412 22.28 -3.42 8.83
C HIS A 412 20.79 -3.51 9.20
N MET A 413 20.16 -2.37 9.54
CA MET A 413 18.72 -2.30 9.88
C MET A 413 17.83 -2.10 8.64
N VAL A 414 18.37 -1.64 7.51
CA VAL A 414 17.58 -1.22 6.35
C VAL A 414 16.68 -2.33 5.81
N LYS A 415 17.14 -3.57 5.77
CA LYS A 415 16.35 -4.71 5.28
C LYS A 415 15.12 -4.98 6.16
N ASN A 416 15.27 -4.96 7.47
CA ASN A 416 14.16 -5.11 8.41
C ASN A 416 13.24 -3.88 8.38
N ALA A 417 13.82 -2.70 8.32
CA ALA A 417 13.10 -1.44 8.24
C ALA A 417 12.22 -1.36 6.97
N SER A 418 12.72 -1.86 5.82
CA SER A 418 11.93 -1.90 4.59
C SER A 418 10.68 -2.76 4.72
N GLY A 419 10.78 -3.91 5.39
CA GLY A 419 9.64 -4.75 5.74
C GLY A 419 8.63 -4.01 6.62
N LEU A 420 9.10 -3.37 7.71
CA LEU A 420 8.23 -2.60 8.61
C LEU A 420 7.53 -1.43 7.92
N VAL A 421 8.22 -0.70 7.05
CA VAL A 421 7.64 0.43 6.30
C VAL A 421 6.55 -0.07 5.34
N ASN A 422 6.78 -1.18 4.64
CA ASN A 422 5.76 -1.77 3.76
C ASN A 422 4.59 -2.33 4.56
N LEU A 423 4.85 -2.98 5.72
CA LEU A 423 3.81 -3.40 6.65
C LEU A 423 2.95 -2.21 7.09
N SER A 424 3.58 -1.10 7.50
CA SER A 424 2.89 0.12 7.92
C SER A 424 1.95 0.64 6.82
N ARG A 425 2.40 0.67 5.57
CA ARG A 425 1.58 1.10 4.44
C ARG A 425 0.39 0.16 4.21
N ASN A 426 0.60 -1.16 4.22
CA ASN A 426 -0.47 -2.12 3.98
C ASN A 426 -1.50 -2.11 5.11
N VAL A 427 -1.03 -2.10 6.36
CA VAL A 427 -1.90 -2.00 7.55
C VAL A 427 -2.66 -0.67 7.55
N GLY A 428 -1.99 0.44 7.20
CA GLY A 428 -2.65 1.74 7.03
C GLY A 428 -3.75 1.70 5.99
N GLY A 429 -3.54 0.99 4.88
CA GLY A 429 -4.55 0.73 3.86
C GLY A 429 -5.74 -0.07 4.38
N ALA A 430 -5.49 -1.16 5.10
CA ALA A 430 -6.53 -2.00 5.68
C ALA A 430 -7.39 -1.22 6.71
N PHE A 431 -6.74 -0.45 7.61
CA PHE A 431 -7.45 0.46 8.51
C PHE A 431 -8.26 1.50 7.73
N GLY A 432 -7.69 2.04 6.65
CA GLY A 432 -8.37 3.01 5.79
C GLY A 432 -9.66 2.44 5.20
N LEU A 433 -9.59 1.26 4.61
CA LEU A 433 -10.75 0.58 4.03
C LEU A 433 -11.80 0.25 5.09
N ALA A 434 -11.38 -0.30 6.24
CA ALA A 434 -12.28 -0.65 7.34
C ALA A 434 -13.04 0.57 7.88
N ILE A 435 -12.32 1.65 8.21
CA ILE A 435 -12.91 2.87 8.77
C ILE A 435 -13.82 3.55 7.75
N LEU A 436 -13.39 3.68 6.49
CA LEU A 436 -14.17 4.34 5.45
C LEU A 436 -15.42 3.54 5.08
N ASN A 437 -15.34 2.21 5.02
CA ASN A 437 -16.50 1.36 4.75
C ASN A 437 -17.52 1.43 5.90
N THR A 438 -17.07 1.35 7.15
CA THR A 438 -17.93 1.52 8.33
C THR A 438 -18.57 2.90 8.35
N SER A 439 -17.79 3.97 8.08
CA SER A 439 -18.32 5.33 8.00
C SER A 439 -19.38 5.46 6.91
N LEU A 440 -19.17 4.89 5.73
CA LEU A 440 -20.15 4.89 4.65
C LEU A 440 -21.46 4.21 5.06
N THR A 441 -21.37 3.04 5.68
CA THR A 441 -22.56 2.27 6.09
C THR A 441 -23.34 3.02 7.17
N SER A 442 -22.66 3.45 8.25
CA SER A 442 -23.33 4.13 9.37
C SER A 442 -23.83 5.53 8.99
N ASN A 443 -23.08 6.31 8.22
CA ASN A 443 -23.54 7.63 7.80
C ASN A 443 -24.64 7.55 6.76
N THR A 444 -24.65 6.54 5.88
CA THR A 444 -25.79 6.32 4.97
C THR A 444 -27.08 6.06 5.75
N ALA A 445 -27.01 5.22 6.81
CA ALA A 445 -28.17 4.96 7.67
C ALA A 445 -28.61 6.21 8.44
N LEU A 446 -27.65 6.98 8.96
CA LEU A 446 -27.91 8.24 9.68
C LEU A 446 -28.59 9.25 8.75
N HIS A 447 -28.02 9.57 7.61
CA HIS A 447 -28.61 10.52 6.66
C HIS A 447 -29.95 10.05 6.10
N MET A 448 -30.12 8.74 5.89
CA MET A 448 -31.42 8.19 5.51
C MET A 448 -32.50 8.44 6.59
N SER A 449 -32.14 8.25 7.86
CA SER A 449 -33.03 8.55 9.00
C SER A 449 -33.37 10.04 9.09
N GLU A 450 -32.36 10.92 8.92
CA GLU A 450 -32.55 12.38 8.93
C GLU A 450 -33.45 12.84 7.79
N LEU A 451 -33.20 12.39 6.56
CA LEU A 451 -34.01 12.72 5.38
C LEU A 451 -35.43 12.21 5.52
N THR A 452 -35.62 11.00 6.05
CA THR A 452 -36.96 10.42 6.27
C THR A 452 -37.70 11.16 7.36
N SER A 453 -37.06 11.58 8.44
CA SER A 453 -37.66 12.33 9.53
C SER A 453 -38.03 13.77 9.11
N ALA A 454 -37.18 14.40 8.28
CA ALA A 454 -37.46 15.75 7.75
C ALA A 454 -38.67 15.79 6.82
N ILE A 455 -38.98 14.66 6.17
CA ILE A 455 -40.15 14.52 5.29
C ILE A 455 -41.39 14.07 6.08
N GLY A 456 -41.62 14.49 7.26
CA GLY A 456 -42.66 14.02 8.16
C GLY A 456 -44.02 13.65 7.49
N GLN A 457 -44.76 12.70 8.08
CA GLN A 457 -45.98 12.08 7.52
C GLN A 457 -47.16 13.05 7.17
N GLY A 458 -46.99 14.34 7.38
CA GLY A 458 -47.98 15.38 7.09
C GLY A 458 -47.57 16.42 6.07
N ASP A 459 -46.38 16.31 5.48
CA ASP A 459 -45.87 17.33 4.59
C ASP A 459 -46.60 17.36 3.23
N GLN A 460 -47.13 18.53 2.89
CA GLN A 460 -47.84 18.77 1.61
C GLN A 460 -46.91 18.53 0.41
N ALA A 461 -45.61 18.83 0.56
CA ALA A 461 -44.63 18.63 -0.48
C ALA A 461 -44.46 17.13 -0.80
N MET A 462 -44.42 16.27 0.24
CA MET A 462 -44.33 14.81 0.07
C MET A 462 -45.59 14.26 -0.60
N ARG A 463 -46.80 14.71 -0.20
CA ARG A 463 -48.06 14.30 -0.85
C ARG A 463 -48.09 14.69 -2.31
N ASN A 464 -47.64 15.88 -2.65
CA ASN A 464 -47.54 16.35 -4.04
C ASN A 464 -46.52 15.55 -4.85
N MET A 465 -45.39 15.24 -4.25
CA MET A 465 -44.33 14.39 -4.87
C MET A 465 -44.83 12.97 -5.10
N MET A 466 -45.49 12.37 -4.10
CA MET A 466 -46.13 11.05 -4.23
C MET A 466 -47.18 11.02 -5.34
N ALA A 467 -48.10 12.02 -5.39
CA ALA A 467 -49.11 12.12 -6.44
C ALA A 467 -48.49 12.27 -7.84
N GLY A 468 -47.48 13.14 -7.98
CA GLY A 468 -46.74 13.32 -9.24
C GLY A 468 -46.03 12.07 -9.71
N MET A 469 -45.40 11.35 -8.78
CA MET A 469 -44.71 10.07 -9.08
C MET A 469 -45.73 8.96 -9.40
N ALA A 470 -46.85 8.84 -8.64
CA ALA A 470 -47.88 7.86 -8.94
C ALA A 470 -48.47 8.07 -10.33
N HIS A 471 -48.65 9.33 -10.76
CA HIS A 471 -49.10 9.65 -12.13
C HIS A 471 -48.10 9.18 -13.19
N ARG A 472 -46.77 9.30 -12.94
CA ARG A 472 -45.73 8.77 -13.86
C ARG A 472 -45.76 7.24 -13.96
N PHE A 473 -46.15 6.56 -12.89
CA PHE A 473 -46.26 5.09 -12.84
C PHE A 473 -47.70 4.60 -13.06
N ALA A 474 -48.59 5.41 -13.67
CA ALA A 474 -50.00 5.05 -13.88
C ALA A 474 -50.21 3.72 -14.65
N SER A 475 -49.23 3.28 -15.44
CA SER A 475 -49.25 2.00 -16.16
C SER A 475 -48.78 0.80 -15.34
N SER A 476 -48.29 1.00 -14.11
CA SER A 476 -47.84 -0.11 -13.25
C SER A 476 -49.04 -0.78 -12.54
N ILE A 477 -48.85 -2.02 -12.06
CA ILE A 477 -49.88 -2.77 -11.33
C ILE A 477 -50.30 -2.03 -10.04
N ASP A 478 -49.34 -1.38 -9.36
CA ASP A 478 -49.57 -0.52 -8.20
C ASP A 478 -48.79 0.80 -8.35
N PRO A 479 -49.41 1.87 -8.84
CA PRO A 479 -48.78 3.17 -9.01
C PRO A 479 -48.27 3.78 -7.70
N ALA A 480 -48.95 3.57 -6.58
CA ALA A 480 -48.58 4.14 -5.29
C ALA A 480 -47.33 3.45 -4.71
N ALA A 481 -47.30 2.12 -4.76
CA ALA A 481 -46.11 1.37 -4.33
C ALA A 481 -44.90 1.65 -5.22
N SER A 482 -45.09 1.80 -6.53
CA SER A 482 -44.04 2.17 -7.48
C SER A 482 -43.49 3.58 -7.21
N ALA A 483 -44.37 4.55 -6.92
CA ALA A 483 -43.99 5.91 -6.51
C ALA A 483 -43.19 5.90 -5.21
N MET A 484 -43.66 5.16 -4.19
CA MET A 484 -42.97 5.04 -2.89
C MET A 484 -41.57 4.44 -3.08
N LYS A 485 -41.43 3.37 -3.85
CA LYS A 485 -40.14 2.75 -4.17
C LYS A 485 -39.18 3.72 -4.86
N ALA A 486 -39.71 4.51 -5.80
CA ALA A 486 -38.91 5.52 -6.51
C ALA A 486 -38.43 6.64 -5.55
N ILE A 487 -39.29 7.14 -4.68
CA ILE A 487 -38.95 8.15 -3.66
C ILE A 487 -37.90 7.58 -2.68
N TYR A 488 -38.13 6.36 -2.19
CA TYR A 488 -37.16 5.70 -1.32
C TYR A 488 -35.77 5.56 -2.00
N GLY A 489 -35.75 5.19 -3.28
CA GLY A 489 -34.51 5.12 -4.08
C GLY A 489 -33.80 6.47 -4.21
N MET A 490 -34.57 7.58 -4.39
CA MET A 490 -33.99 8.93 -4.42
C MET A 490 -33.40 9.34 -3.07
N LEU A 491 -34.12 9.07 -1.96
CA LEU A 491 -33.62 9.34 -0.62
C LEU A 491 -32.37 8.53 -0.31
N GLN A 492 -32.37 7.26 -0.66
CA GLN A 492 -31.21 6.38 -0.48
C GLN A 492 -30.00 6.86 -1.30
N LYS A 493 -30.22 7.29 -2.56
CA LYS A 493 -29.17 7.88 -3.39
C LYS A 493 -28.60 9.13 -2.75
N GLN A 494 -29.46 10.03 -2.26
CA GLN A 494 -29.05 11.27 -1.61
C GLN A 494 -28.28 11.00 -0.31
N ALA A 495 -28.82 10.13 0.57
CA ALA A 495 -28.16 9.73 1.81
C ALA A 495 -26.78 9.13 1.55
N THR A 496 -26.69 8.27 0.55
CA THR A 496 -25.41 7.67 0.13
C THR A 496 -24.44 8.74 -0.38
N THR A 497 -24.90 9.70 -1.18
CA THR A 497 -24.06 10.81 -1.67
C THR A 497 -23.49 11.64 -0.52
N MET A 498 -24.32 11.97 0.48
CA MET A 498 -23.88 12.70 1.69
C MET A 498 -22.84 11.88 2.48
N ALA A 499 -23.07 10.59 2.67
CA ALA A 499 -22.12 9.70 3.36
C ALA A 499 -20.76 9.61 2.65
N PHE A 500 -20.72 9.63 1.32
CA PHE A 500 -19.46 9.75 0.57
C PHE A 500 -18.78 11.10 0.83
N GLY A 501 -19.52 12.19 0.89
CA GLY A 501 -18.98 13.50 1.27
C GLY A 501 -18.29 13.47 2.63
N ASP A 502 -18.92 12.84 3.62
CA ASP A 502 -18.35 12.66 4.98
C ASP A 502 -17.09 11.79 4.96
N ALA A 503 -17.09 10.72 4.18
CA ALA A 503 -15.92 9.85 4.05
C ALA A 503 -14.72 10.58 3.39
N PHE A 504 -14.97 11.41 2.38
CA PHE A 504 -13.94 12.28 1.80
C PHE A 504 -13.45 13.34 2.80
N ALA A 505 -14.35 13.94 3.59
CA ALA A 505 -13.98 14.89 4.63
C ALA A 505 -13.12 14.23 5.72
N LEU A 506 -13.46 13.02 6.16
CA LEU A 506 -12.66 12.25 7.11
C LEU A 506 -11.24 12.02 6.59
N LEU A 507 -11.11 11.60 5.34
CA LEU A 507 -9.81 11.39 4.70
C LEU A 507 -9.00 12.69 4.59
N ALA A 508 -9.66 13.82 4.27
CA ALA A 508 -9.05 15.13 4.23
C ALA A 508 -8.50 15.56 5.60
N ILE A 509 -9.28 15.38 6.67
CA ILE A 509 -8.90 15.73 8.04
C ILE A 509 -7.70 14.88 8.49
N LEU A 510 -7.70 13.59 8.19
CA LEU A 510 -6.57 12.71 8.51
C LEU A 510 -5.29 13.14 7.78
N CYS A 511 -5.38 13.48 6.49
CA CYS A 511 -4.24 13.99 5.73
C CYS A 511 -3.76 15.34 6.27
N ALA A 512 -4.66 16.25 6.60
CA ALA A 512 -4.31 17.54 7.20
C ALA A 512 -3.62 17.36 8.56
N GLY A 513 -4.15 16.51 9.43
CA GLY A 513 -3.53 16.15 10.71
C GLY A 513 -2.13 15.56 10.54
N ALA A 514 -1.96 14.67 9.55
CA ALA A 514 -0.66 14.10 9.21
C ALA A 514 0.34 15.16 8.78
N ALA A 515 -0.07 16.17 8.02
CA ALA A 515 0.83 17.26 7.64
C ALA A 515 1.48 17.91 8.86
N PHE A 516 0.74 18.18 9.94
CA PHE A 516 1.32 18.75 11.16
C PHE A 516 2.24 17.79 11.89
N VAL A 517 1.95 16.47 11.88
CA VAL A 517 2.84 15.47 12.50
C VAL A 517 4.20 15.39 11.78
N THR A 518 4.29 15.77 10.50
CA THR A 518 5.56 15.81 9.77
C THR A 518 6.58 16.75 10.42
N LEU A 519 6.11 17.79 11.11
CA LEU A 519 6.96 18.77 11.82
C LEU A 519 7.72 18.13 12.99
N ALA A 520 7.27 16.99 13.51
CA ALA A 520 7.96 16.24 14.55
C ALA A 520 9.20 15.51 14.04
N ALA A 521 9.40 15.33 12.73
CA ALA A 521 10.61 14.74 12.16
C ALA A 521 11.83 15.65 12.38
N GLN A 522 13.01 15.06 12.54
CA GLN A 522 14.27 15.83 12.55
C GLN A 522 14.71 16.12 11.12
N PRO A 523 15.38 17.27 10.88
CA PRO A 523 15.88 17.63 9.56
C PRO A 523 16.83 16.54 9.06
N VAL A 524 16.51 15.96 7.92
CA VAL A 524 17.43 15.12 7.18
C VAL A 524 18.21 16.08 6.27
N LYS A 525 19.45 16.41 6.66
CA LYS A 525 20.32 17.17 5.76
C LYS A 525 20.43 16.39 4.47
N ALA A 526 20.05 17.01 3.35
CA ALA A 526 20.44 16.50 2.05
C ALA A 526 21.96 16.26 2.12
N GLN A 527 22.42 15.05 1.89
CA GLN A 527 23.85 14.78 1.76
C GLN A 527 24.29 15.53 0.50
N ALA A 528 24.64 16.82 0.68
CA ALA A 528 25.47 17.52 -0.28
C ALA A 528 26.71 16.62 -0.47
N GLY A 529 26.96 16.22 -1.71
CA GLY A 529 28.10 15.38 -2.02
C GLY A 529 29.32 15.89 -1.28
N ALA A 530 30.08 14.98 -0.66
CA ALA A 530 31.34 15.34 -0.05
C ALA A 530 32.10 16.21 -1.07
N PRO A 531 32.66 17.36 -0.68
CA PRO A 531 33.46 18.15 -1.60
C PRO A 531 34.55 17.23 -2.17
N PRO A 532 34.91 17.38 -3.45
CA PRO A 532 36.04 16.65 -3.98
C PRO A 532 37.21 16.95 -3.04
N SER A 533 37.81 15.90 -2.49
CA SER A 533 39.04 16.04 -1.72
C SER A 533 40.03 16.71 -2.65
N ASP A 534 40.37 17.97 -2.37
CA ASP A 534 41.46 18.66 -3.04
C ASP A 534 42.71 17.80 -2.86
N VAL A 535 43.08 17.16 -3.94
CA VAL A 535 44.37 16.51 -4.09
C VAL A 535 45.36 17.63 -4.34
N HIS A 536 46.11 18.00 -3.30
CA HIS A 536 47.39 18.66 -3.44
C HIS A 536 48.50 17.62 -3.26
#